data_0f250d23947d8a893ebac8ed468a936f
#
_entry.id   0f250d23947d8a893ebac8ed468a936f
#
_cell.length_a   1.000
_cell.length_b   1.000
_cell.length_c   1.000
_cell.angle_alpha   90.00
_cell.angle_beta   90.00
_cell.angle_gamma   90.00
#
_symmetry.space_group_name_H-M   'P 1'
#
loop_
_entity.id
_entity.type
_entity.pdbx_description
1 polymer ?
#
loop_
_entity_poly.entity_id
_entity_poly.type
_entity_poly.pdbx_seq_one_letter_code
_entity_poly.pdbx_strand_id
1 'polypeptide(L)'
;MSKRAVLEVIALGVEDAVAAQAGGADRLELVTDMAADGLSPSAATVAGIRRAVDISLRVMIRLADGFAAGDVERLVRVAGELREAGAEEFVLGFLDAGGFVDLAAVERVVGVLDGCPWTFHRAIDRAADRDALRKQLDGVPAFELAGVEAKELNIFG
;
A
#
# COMPACT_ATOMS: atom_id res chain seq x y z
N MET A 1 12.13 20.04 17.49
CA MET A 1 12.45 18.63 17.48
C MET A 1 12.48 18.10 16.05
N SER A 2 13.59 17.55 15.63
CA SER A 2 13.66 16.89 14.33
C SER A 2 12.86 15.59 14.39
N LYS A 3 11.97 15.36 13.43
CA LYS A 3 11.29 14.08 13.30
C LYS A 3 12.29 13.02 12.84
N ARG A 4 12.34 11.90 13.53
CA ARG A 4 13.09 10.75 13.08
C ARG A 4 12.47 10.21 11.78
N ALA A 5 13.32 9.83 10.82
CA ALA A 5 12.84 9.17 9.61
C ALA A 5 12.20 7.82 9.95
N VAL A 6 11.11 7.50 9.28
CA VAL A 6 10.47 6.19 9.39
C VAL A 6 11.19 5.21 8.47
N LEU A 7 11.64 4.09 9.04
CA LEU A 7 12.19 2.99 8.26
C LEU A 7 11.08 2.01 7.92
N GLU A 8 10.70 1.98 6.66
CA GLU A 8 9.74 1.02 6.12
C GLU A 8 10.48 -0.07 5.35
N VAL A 9 10.16 -1.31 5.63
CA VAL A 9 10.79 -2.48 5.00
C VAL A 9 9.71 -3.36 4.36
N ILE A 10 9.97 -3.83 3.15
CA ILE A 10 9.09 -4.78 2.46
C ILE A 10 9.27 -6.16 3.09
N ALA A 11 8.16 -6.82 3.41
CA ALA A 11 8.12 -8.17 3.92
C ALA A 11 7.19 -9.04 3.08
N LEU A 12 7.68 -10.22 2.69
CA LEU A 12 6.94 -11.20 1.88
C LEU A 12 6.29 -12.28 2.74
N GLY A 13 6.69 -12.40 3.98
CA GLY A 13 6.21 -13.40 4.91
C GLY A 13 6.63 -13.13 6.34
N VAL A 14 6.26 -14.05 7.25
CA VAL A 14 6.52 -13.92 8.69
C VAL A 14 8.01 -13.82 8.99
N GLU A 15 8.83 -14.61 8.35
CA GLU A 15 10.28 -14.64 8.57
C GLU A 15 10.92 -13.28 8.26
N ASP A 16 10.58 -12.68 7.11
CA ASP A 16 11.04 -11.34 6.74
C ASP A 16 10.57 -10.29 7.75
N ALA A 17 9.32 -10.38 8.17
CA ALA A 17 8.71 -9.43 9.10
C ALA A 17 9.41 -9.44 10.46
N VAL A 18 9.67 -10.62 11.00
CA VAL A 18 10.39 -10.79 12.29
C VAL A 18 11.82 -10.24 12.19
N ALA A 19 12.52 -10.56 11.12
CA ALA A 19 13.87 -10.07 10.89
C ALA A 19 13.92 -8.53 10.75
N ALA A 20 12.98 -7.96 10.03
CA ALA A 20 12.88 -6.50 9.85
C ALA A 20 12.60 -5.79 11.17
N GLN A 21 11.66 -6.28 11.98
CA GLN A 21 11.37 -5.72 13.29
C GLN A 21 12.60 -5.80 14.20
N ALA A 22 13.27 -6.94 14.24
CA ALA A 22 14.48 -7.12 15.03
C ALA A 22 15.62 -6.17 14.59
N GLY A 23 15.66 -5.83 13.31
CA GLY A 23 16.62 -4.89 12.74
C GLY A 23 16.27 -3.42 12.93
N GLY A 24 15.13 -3.11 13.54
CA GLY A 24 14.73 -1.73 13.85
C GLY A 24 13.77 -1.08 12.87
N ALA A 25 13.09 -1.85 12.03
CA ALA A 25 12.05 -1.31 11.15
C ALA A 25 10.91 -0.70 11.98
N ASP A 26 10.41 0.44 11.53
CA ASP A 26 9.27 1.13 12.16
C ASP A 26 7.93 0.70 11.56
N ARG A 27 7.95 0.25 10.31
CA ARG A 27 6.76 -0.15 9.56
C ARG A 27 7.13 -1.21 8.52
N LEU A 28 6.20 -2.08 8.22
CA LEU A 28 6.34 -3.06 7.14
C LEU A 28 5.37 -2.75 6.02
N GLU A 29 5.84 -2.90 4.79
CA GLU A 29 4.98 -2.99 3.62
C GLU A 29 4.83 -4.45 3.22
N LEU A 30 3.61 -4.97 3.27
CA LEU A 30 3.33 -6.38 2.99
C LEU A 30 2.87 -6.54 1.55
N VAL A 31 3.64 -7.32 0.81
CA VAL A 31 3.40 -7.59 -0.61
C VAL A 31 3.70 -9.06 -0.92
N THR A 32 3.29 -9.49 -2.09
CA THR A 32 3.75 -10.73 -2.73
C THR A 32 4.16 -10.44 -4.17
N ASP A 33 4.76 -11.39 -4.85
CA ASP A 33 5.13 -11.30 -6.27
C ASP A 33 5.91 -10.03 -6.62
N MET A 34 7.15 -9.96 -6.18
CA MET A 34 8.04 -8.83 -6.49
C MET A 34 8.42 -8.75 -7.98
N ALA A 35 8.26 -9.82 -8.74
CA ALA A 35 8.44 -9.77 -10.20
C ALA A 35 7.39 -8.89 -10.88
N ALA A 36 6.22 -8.74 -10.28
CA ALA A 36 5.17 -7.82 -10.72
C ALA A 36 5.19 -6.50 -9.92
N ASP A 37 6.31 -6.14 -9.32
CA ASP A 37 6.49 -4.94 -8.47
C ASP A 37 5.64 -4.92 -7.19
N GLY A 38 5.19 -6.08 -6.74
CA GLY A 38 4.43 -6.24 -5.52
C GLY A 38 2.92 -6.26 -5.71
N LEU A 39 2.32 -7.38 -5.37
CA LEU A 39 0.86 -7.58 -5.37
C LEU A 39 0.35 -7.76 -3.94
N SER A 40 -0.96 -7.80 -3.76
CA SER A 40 -1.60 -8.05 -2.47
C SER A 40 -1.15 -9.39 -1.89
N PRO A 41 -0.72 -9.44 -0.62
CA PRO A 41 -0.47 -10.70 0.07
C PRO A 41 -1.78 -11.43 0.35
N SER A 42 -1.70 -12.70 0.74
CA SER A 42 -2.88 -13.43 1.21
C SER A 42 -3.30 -12.97 2.61
N ALA A 43 -4.58 -13.14 2.93
CA ALA A 43 -5.09 -12.87 4.27
C ALA A 43 -4.37 -13.71 5.34
N ALA A 44 -4.05 -14.97 5.03
CA ALA A 44 -3.30 -15.84 5.94
C ALA A 44 -1.90 -15.29 6.25
N THR A 45 -1.21 -14.74 5.24
CA THR A 45 0.10 -14.10 5.43
C THR A 45 -0.02 -12.88 6.33
N VAL A 46 -1.00 -12.00 6.09
CA VAL A 46 -1.24 -10.81 6.92
C VAL A 46 -1.54 -11.21 8.37
N ALA A 47 -2.42 -12.17 8.59
CA ALA A 47 -2.76 -12.65 9.91
C ALA A 47 -1.55 -13.25 10.65
N GLY A 48 -0.72 -14.02 9.95
CA GLY A 48 0.53 -14.58 10.50
C GLY A 48 1.52 -13.51 10.91
N ILE A 49 1.73 -12.52 10.06
CA ILE A 49 2.63 -11.39 10.34
C ILE A 49 2.08 -10.55 11.51
N ARG A 50 0.77 -10.26 11.54
CA ARG A 50 0.18 -9.48 12.63
C ARG A 50 0.40 -10.13 14.00
N ARG A 51 0.35 -11.46 14.07
CA ARG A 51 0.63 -12.19 15.31
C ARG A 51 2.10 -12.20 15.71
N ALA A 52 3.00 -12.06 14.73
CA ALA A 52 4.44 -12.22 14.94
C ALA A 52 5.17 -10.91 15.26
N VAL A 53 4.63 -9.76 14.89
CA VAL A 53 5.26 -8.44 15.05
C VAL A 53 4.31 -7.41 15.62
N ASP A 54 4.88 -6.36 16.23
CA ASP A 54 4.12 -5.29 16.88
C ASP A 54 4.10 -3.98 16.09
N ILE A 55 4.95 -3.84 15.08
CA ILE A 55 5.06 -2.60 14.31
C ILE A 55 3.92 -2.47 13.30
N SER A 56 3.74 -1.25 12.76
CA SER A 56 2.69 -0.94 11.78
C SER A 56 2.84 -1.77 10.52
N LEU A 57 1.71 -2.24 10.00
CA LEU A 57 1.64 -3.00 8.75
C LEU A 57 0.90 -2.18 7.69
N ARG A 58 1.56 -1.89 6.57
CA ARG A 58 0.95 -1.36 5.36
C ARG A 58 0.81 -2.48 4.34
N VAL A 59 -0.39 -2.70 3.86
CA VAL A 59 -0.72 -3.84 3.03
C VAL A 59 -1.10 -3.39 1.62
N MET A 60 -0.47 -3.99 0.62
CA MET A 60 -0.71 -3.66 -0.79
C MET A 60 -2.07 -4.14 -1.25
N ILE A 61 -2.82 -3.25 -1.90
CA ILE A 61 -4.06 -3.57 -2.63
C ILE A 61 -3.78 -3.43 -4.12
N ARG A 62 -3.35 -4.51 -4.74
CA ARG A 62 -3.03 -4.59 -6.16
C ARG A 62 -3.07 -6.06 -6.58
N LEU A 63 -3.87 -6.38 -7.59
CA LEU A 63 -4.17 -7.78 -7.93
C LEU A 63 -3.48 -8.27 -9.22
N ALA A 64 -2.95 -7.38 -10.02
CA ALA A 64 -2.29 -7.72 -11.27
C ALA A 64 -1.20 -6.70 -11.60
N ASP A 65 -0.28 -7.08 -12.47
CA ASP A 65 0.73 -6.18 -12.99
C ASP A 65 0.10 -4.97 -13.72
N GLY A 66 0.84 -3.88 -13.81
CA GLY A 66 0.32 -2.61 -14.32
C GLY A 66 -0.42 -1.80 -13.25
N PHE A 67 -0.98 -0.65 -13.62
CA PHE A 67 -1.63 0.27 -12.68
C PHE A 67 -3.14 0.43 -12.90
N ALA A 68 -3.72 -0.32 -13.84
CA ALA A 68 -5.17 -0.38 -13.99
C ALA A 68 -5.82 -1.08 -12.79
N ALA A 69 -6.99 -0.60 -12.38
CA ALA A 69 -7.72 -1.21 -11.27
C ALA A 69 -8.23 -2.62 -11.61
N GLY A 70 -8.61 -2.85 -12.86
CA GLY A 70 -9.19 -4.11 -13.29
C GLY A 70 -10.57 -4.34 -12.66
N ASP A 71 -10.78 -5.48 -12.04
CA ASP A 71 -12.04 -5.82 -11.36
C ASP A 71 -12.14 -5.11 -10.00
N VAL A 72 -12.81 -3.98 -9.96
CA VAL A 72 -12.97 -3.16 -8.75
C VAL A 72 -13.72 -3.91 -7.65
N GLU A 73 -14.72 -4.70 -7.97
CA GLU A 73 -15.46 -5.46 -6.96
C GLU A 73 -14.57 -6.51 -6.29
N ARG A 74 -13.65 -7.10 -7.04
CA ARG A 74 -12.65 -8.01 -6.47
C ARG A 74 -11.67 -7.26 -5.58
N LEU A 75 -11.21 -6.08 -5.98
CA LEU A 75 -10.36 -5.22 -5.15
C LEU A 75 -11.02 -4.87 -3.82
N VAL A 76 -12.29 -4.48 -3.84
CA VAL A 76 -13.08 -4.16 -2.66
C VAL A 76 -13.17 -5.37 -1.72
N ARG A 77 -13.45 -6.53 -2.26
CA ARG A 77 -13.54 -7.77 -1.49
C ARG A 77 -12.21 -8.15 -0.84
N VAL A 78 -11.12 -8.08 -1.61
CA VAL A 78 -9.76 -8.36 -1.09
C VAL A 78 -9.38 -7.36 -0.01
N ALA A 79 -9.64 -6.08 -0.22
CA ALA A 79 -9.35 -5.04 0.80
C ALA A 79 -10.08 -5.33 2.12
N GLY A 80 -11.34 -5.73 2.06
CA GLY A 80 -12.11 -6.12 3.24
C GLY A 80 -11.53 -7.35 3.94
N GLU A 81 -11.14 -8.37 3.19
CA GLU A 81 -10.53 -9.59 3.73
C GLU A 81 -9.19 -9.30 4.42
N LEU A 82 -8.35 -8.45 3.82
CA LEU A 82 -7.06 -8.08 4.40
C LEU A 82 -7.23 -7.25 5.66
N ARG A 83 -8.22 -6.36 5.68
CA ARG A 83 -8.55 -5.59 6.88
C ARG A 83 -9.00 -6.51 8.02
N GLU A 84 -9.86 -7.47 7.75
CA GLU A 84 -10.29 -8.47 8.75
C GLU A 84 -9.13 -9.34 9.25
N ALA A 85 -8.12 -9.58 8.40
CA ALA A 85 -6.93 -10.34 8.77
C ALA A 85 -5.98 -9.56 9.70
N GLY A 86 -6.19 -8.26 9.89
CA GLY A 86 -5.40 -7.42 10.79
C GLY A 86 -4.63 -6.29 10.11
N ALA A 87 -4.84 -6.05 8.82
CA ALA A 87 -4.26 -4.88 8.15
C ALA A 87 -4.87 -3.59 8.71
N GLU A 88 -4.01 -2.64 9.06
CA GLU A 88 -4.41 -1.37 9.68
C GLU A 88 -4.13 -0.18 8.77
N GLU A 89 -3.20 -0.33 7.84
CA GLU A 89 -2.81 0.67 6.85
C GLU A 89 -2.67 0.00 5.50
N PHE A 90 -2.83 0.77 4.42
CA PHE A 90 -2.88 0.21 3.07
C PHE A 90 -2.05 1.01 2.08
N VAL A 91 -1.65 0.33 1.00
CA VAL A 91 -0.95 0.93 -0.13
C VAL A 91 -1.74 0.60 -1.39
N LEU A 92 -2.12 1.60 -2.15
CA LEU A 92 -2.85 1.40 -3.40
C LEU A 92 -2.60 2.55 -4.37
N GLY A 93 -3.01 2.38 -5.60
CA GLY A 93 -2.94 3.42 -6.60
C GLY A 93 -3.39 2.87 -7.94
N PHE A 94 -4.37 3.52 -8.55
CA PHE A 94 -4.93 3.08 -9.82
C PHE A 94 -4.94 4.23 -10.82
N LEU A 95 -4.49 3.93 -12.03
CA LEU A 95 -4.50 4.85 -13.16
C LEU A 95 -5.45 4.35 -14.23
N ASP A 96 -6.12 5.28 -14.91
CA ASP A 96 -6.90 4.97 -16.10
C ASP A 96 -6.01 4.82 -17.34
N ALA A 97 -6.60 4.53 -18.49
CA ALA A 97 -5.88 4.33 -19.75
C ALA A 97 -5.12 5.58 -20.21
N GLY A 98 -5.54 6.77 -19.77
CA GLY A 98 -4.88 8.04 -20.07
C GLY A 98 -3.74 8.41 -19.15
N GLY A 99 -3.47 7.60 -18.12
CA GLY A 99 -2.45 7.88 -17.09
C GLY A 99 -2.91 8.85 -16.01
N PHE A 100 -4.22 9.10 -15.90
CA PHE A 100 -4.81 9.89 -14.81
C PHE A 100 -5.31 8.96 -13.71
N VAL A 101 -5.48 9.50 -12.50
CA VAL A 101 -5.98 8.69 -11.39
C VAL A 101 -7.38 8.15 -11.73
N ASP A 102 -7.57 6.86 -11.49
CA ASP A 102 -8.90 6.23 -11.53
C ASP A 102 -9.60 6.50 -10.19
N LEU A 103 -10.14 7.70 -10.06
CA LEU A 103 -10.70 8.18 -8.80
C LEU A 103 -11.87 7.32 -8.33
N ALA A 104 -12.71 6.85 -9.24
CA ALA A 104 -13.84 5.99 -8.89
C ALA A 104 -13.37 4.68 -8.24
N ALA A 105 -12.33 4.05 -8.79
CA ALA A 105 -11.75 2.84 -8.22
C ALA A 105 -11.10 3.12 -6.85
N VAL A 106 -10.34 4.19 -6.72
CA VAL A 106 -9.71 4.60 -5.46
C VAL A 106 -10.79 4.83 -4.38
N GLU A 107 -11.81 5.60 -4.67
CA GLU A 107 -12.89 5.89 -3.71
C GLU A 107 -13.66 4.64 -3.28
N ARG A 108 -13.90 3.72 -4.22
CA ARG A 108 -14.56 2.45 -3.91
C ARG A 108 -13.73 1.61 -2.93
N VAL A 109 -12.43 1.49 -3.16
CA VAL A 109 -11.54 0.71 -2.26
C VAL A 109 -11.38 1.43 -0.93
N VAL A 110 -11.10 2.72 -0.91
CA VAL A 110 -10.94 3.50 0.32
C VAL A 110 -12.21 3.48 1.18
N GLY A 111 -13.38 3.42 0.55
CA GLY A 111 -14.67 3.33 1.26
C GLY A 111 -14.79 2.10 2.17
N VAL A 112 -14.15 0.98 1.83
CA VAL A 112 -14.18 -0.22 2.69
C VAL A 112 -13.04 -0.26 3.69
N LEU A 113 -12.09 0.65 3.61
CA LEU A 113 -10.99 0.76 4.57
C LEU A 113 -11.40 1.50 5.87
N ASP A 114 -12.56 2.12 5.87
CA ASP A 114 -13.19 2.73 7.06
C ASP A 114 -12.25 3.66 7.85
N GLY A 115 -11.64 4.60 7.13
CA GLY A 115 -10.74 5.58 7.73
C GLY A 115 -9.32 5.09 8.02
N CYS A 116 -8.97 3.87 7.67
CA CYS A 116 -7.58 3.40 7.78
C CYS A 116 -6.65 4.26 6.92
N PRO A 117 -5.47 4.66 7.42
CA PRO A 117 -4.49 5.37 6.62
C PRO A 117 -4.08 4.58 5.38
N TRP A 118 -3.84 5.28 4.29
CA TRP A 118 -3.37 4.65 3.07
C TRP A 118 -2.42 5.56 2.28
N THR A 119 -1.55 4.95 1.49
CA THR A 119 -0.57 5.63 0.66
C THR A 119 -0.87 5.37 -0.81
N PHE A 120 -0.83 6.41 -1.64
CA PHE A 120 -0.80 6.25 -3.09
C PHE A 120 0.62 5.88 -3.50
N HIS A 121 0.81 4.72 -4.11
CA HIS A 121 2.13 4.16 -4.38
C HIS A 121 2.79 4.73 -5.63
N ARG A 122 3.82 4.06 -6.13
CA ARG A 122 4.66 4.48 -7.26
C ARG A 122 3.91 4.65 -8.59
N ALA A 123 2.63 4.32 -8.68
CA ALA A 123 1.79 4.66 -9.84
C ALA A 123 1.85 6.16 -10.17
N ILE A 124 2.11 7.02 -9.17
CA ILE A 124 2.32 8.45 -9.40
C ILE A 124 3.47 8.73 -10.38
N ASP A 125 4.48 7.87 -10.40
CA ASP A 125 5.63 8.02 -11.31
C ASP A 125 5.26 7.75 -12.78
N ARG A 126 4.15 7.07 -13.01
CA ARG A 126 3.60 6.77 -14.33
C ARG A 126 2.41 7.65 -14.68
N ALA A 127 2.01 8.57 -13.81
CA ALA A 127 0.92 9.48 -14.05
C ALA A 127 1.28 10.47 -15.17
N ALA A 128 0.28 10.77 -16.02
CA ALA A 128 0.45 11.75 -17.09
C ALA A 128 0.68 13.16 -16.54
N ASP A 129 0.09 13.48 -15.40
CA ASP A 129 0.24 14.77 -14.70
C ASP A 129 0.18 14.56 -13.20
N ARG A 130 1.34 14.65 -12.55
CA ARG A 130 1.48 14.46 -11.10
C ARG A 130 0.74 15.50 -10.28
N ASP A 131 0.74 16.74 -10.73
CA ASP A 131 0.08 17.83 -10.00
C ASP A 131 -1.45 17.67 -10.04
N ALA A 132 -1.99 17.29 -11.20
CA ALA A 132 -3.42 16.98 -11.34
C ALA A 132 -3.80 15.79 -10.45
N LEU A 133 -2.97 14.75 -10.40
CA LEU A 133 -3.19 13.57 -9.56
C LEU A 133 -3.26 13.97 -8.08
N ARG A 134 -2.31 14.78 -7.60
CA ARG A 134 -2.31 15.28 -6.23
C ARG A 134 -3.60 16.02 -5.88
N LYS A 135 -4.03 16.93 -6.76
CA LYS A 135 -5.27 17.69 -6.56
C LYS A 135 -6.51 16.81 -6.51
N GLN A 136 -6.56 15.78 -7.36
CA GLN A 136 -7.68 14.84 -7.37
C GLN A 136 -7.77 14.02 -6.08
N LEU A 137 -6.62 13.69 -5.46
CA LEU A 137 -6.57 12.90 -4.24
C LEU A 137 -6.79 13.72 -2.96
N ASP A 138 -6.63 15.03 -3.00
CA ASP A 138 -6.81 15.90 -1.82
C ASP A 138 -8.17 15.76 -1.14
N GLY A 139 -9.20 15.37 -1.88
CA GLY A 139 -10.54 15.14 -1.33
C GLY A 139 -10.76 13.74 -0.77
N VAL A 140 -9.79 12.83 -0.89
CA VAL A 140 -9.95 11.43 -0.43
C VAL A 140 -9.47 11.30 1.01
N PRO A 141 -10.30 10.71 1.92
CA PRO A 141 -9.95 10.62 3.34
C PRO A 141 -8.70 9.78 3.62
N ALA A 142 -7.97 10.14 4.68
CA ALA A 142 -6.84 9.41 5.24
C ALA A 142 -5.67 9.16 4.26
N PHE A 143 -5.57 10.03 3.26
CA PHE A 143 -4.56 9.94 2.20
C PHE A 143 -3.18 10.42 2.65
N GLU A 144 -2.16 9.64 2.30
CA GLU A 144 -0.75 10.03 2.34
C GLU A 144 -0.11 9.77 0.97
N LEU A 145 0.78 10.65 0.52
CA LEU A 145 1.45 10.49 -0.77
C LEU A 145 2.81 9.82 -0.58
N ALA A 146 3.03 8.70 -1.25
CA ALA A 146 4.34 8.07 -1.29
C ALA A 146 5.33 8.91 -2.10
N GLY A 147 6.55 9.02 -1.62
CA GLY A 147 7.69 9.41 -2.45
C GLY A 147 8.01 10.90 -2.56
N VAL A 148 7.30 11.81 -1.92
CA VAL A 148 7.67 13.24 -1.97
C VAL A 148 8.44 13.68 -0.71
N GLU A 149 8.22 13.01 0.39
CA GLU A 149 8.93 13.28 1.64
C GLU A 149 9.51 12.01 2.29
N ALA A 150 9.10 10.84 1.84
CA ALA A 150 9.70 9.58 2.25
C ALA A 150 10.68 9.11 1.17
N LYS A 151 11.94 9.15 1.45
CA LYS A 151 12.91 8.37 0.68
C LYS A 151 12.64 6.91 1.03
N GLU A 152 11.88 6.22 0.20
CA GLU A 152 11.82 4.77 0.29
C GLU A 152 13.21 4.21 0.04
N LEU A 153 13.84 3.73 1.09
CA LEU A 153 15.00 2.88 0.95
C LEU A 153 14.49 1.51 0.52
N ASN A 154 14.39 1.29 -0.77
CA ASN A 154 14.10 -0.04 -1.29
C ASN A 154 15.39 -0.86 -1.18
N ILE A 155 15.52 -1.59 -0.06
CA ILE A 155 16.71 -2.41 0.23
C ILE A 155 16.78 -3.63 -0.70
N PHE A 156 15.70 -3.97 -1.37
CA PHE A 156 15.61 -5.13 -2.27
C PHE A 156 15.51 -4.76 -3.75
N GLY A 157 15.84 -3.55 -4.06
CA GLY A 157 16.07 -3.05 -5.39
C GLY A 157 15.30 -2.85 -6.45
#